data_e44bd32a7fd5878a1c3e46c6e3b91788
#
_entry.id   e44bd32a7fd5878a1c3e46c6e3b91788
#
_cell.length_a   1.000
_cell.length_b   1.000
_cell.length_c   1.000
_cell.angle_alpha   90.00
_cell.angle_beta   90.00
_cell.angle_gamma   90.00
#
_symmetry.space_group_name_H-M   'P 1'
#
loop_
_entity.id
_entity.type
_entity.pdbx_description
1 polymer ?
#
loop_
_entity_poly.entity_id
_entity_poly.type
_entity_poly.pdbx_seq_one_letter_code
_entity_poly.pdbx_strand_id
1 'polypeptide(L)'
;MGVVGESGCGKSTLGRTIIHLQDSTDGQIFFEGKDITRVKKKELHRINEEMQIVFQDPFSSLNPRMTVEEVIAEPLEISHRFKRGEIQDETERIMELVGIDERLRHSYPHELDGGRRQRVGIGRAIALMPEFIVCDEPVSALDVSIQAQVLNLLQDLQKEYGLTYMFVTHDLSVVRHISCLLYTSDAA
;
A
#
# COMPACT_ATOMS: atom_id res chain seq x y z
N MET A 1 0.44 -11.98 5.84
CA MET A 1 1.74 -12.68 5.73
C MET A 1 2.87 -11.72 6.03
N GLY A 2 3.87 -12.12 6.84
CA GLY A 2 5.07 -11.31 7.13
C GLY A 2 6.30 -11.87 6.44
N VAL A 3 7.11 -11.00 5.82
CA VAL A 3 8.41 -11.32 5.22
C VAL A 3 9.48 -10.54 5.98
N VAL A 4 10.37 -11.25 6.65
CA VAL A 4 11.41 -10.66 7.51
C VAL A 4 12.79 -11.14 7.05
N GLY A 5 13.77 -10.26 7.20
CA GLY A 5 15.17 -10.54 6.89
C GLY A 5 16.02 -9.28 7.02
N GLU A 6 17.33 -9.43 6.90
CA GLU A 6 18.27 -8.30 6.97
C GLU A 6 18.05 -7.28 5.86
N SER A 7 18.53 -6.05 6.08
CA SER A 7 18.49 -5.02 5.05
C SER A 7 19.31 -5.46 3.82
N GLY A 8 18.76 -5.29 2.62
CA GLY A 8 19.43 -5.67 1.38
C GLY A 8 19.22 -7.13 0.92
N CYS A 9 18.56 -8.01 1.69
CA CYS A 9 18.32 -9.41 1.29
C CYS A 9 17.22 -9.61 0.22
N GLY A 10 16.74 -8.53 -0.41
CA GLY A 10 15.79 -8.63 -1.53
C GLY A 10 14.30 -8.60 -1.20
N LYS A 11 13.90 -8.34 0.06
CA LYS A 11 12.46 -8.32 0.47
C LYS A 11 11.61 -7.35 -0.33
N SER A 12 12.04 -6.10 -0.44
CA SER A 12 11.33 -5.06 -1.21
C SER A 12 11.32 -5.41 -2.71
N THR A 13 12.40 -6.01 -3.22
CA THR A 13 12.46 -6.51 -4.60
C THR A 13 11.40 -7.59 -4.82
N LEU A 14 11.29 -8.55 -3.90
CA LEU A 14 10.27 -9.60 -3.97
C LEU A 14 8.85 -8.99 -4.02
N GLY A 15 8.53 -8.07 -3.11
CA GLY A 15 7.22 -7.40 -3.08
C GLY A 15 6.91 -6.68 -4.39
N ARG A 16 7.87 -5.91 -4.91
CA ARG A 16 7.73 -5.16 -6.18
C ARG A 16 7.63 -6.08 -7.40
N THR A 17 8.30 -7.22 -7.37
CA THR A 17 8.20 -8.23 -8.45
C THR A 17 6.83 -8.90 -8.45
N ILE A 18 6.27 -9.23 -7.28
CA ILE A 18 4.94 -9.85 -7.17
C ILE A 18 3.86 -8.96 -7.79
N ILE A 19 3.92 -7.66 -7.59
CA ILE A 19 2.94 -6.68 -8.14
C ILE A 19 3.37 -6.09 -9.50
N HIS A 20 4.32 -6.70 -10.18
CA HIS A 20 4.80 -6.28 -11.51
C HIS A 20 5.36 -4.85 -11.61
N LEU A 21 5.87 -4.27 -10.53
CA LEU A 21 6.69 -3.04 -10.59
C LEU A 21 8.13 -3.34 -11.06
N GLN A 22 8.55 -4.60 -11.00
CA GLN A 22 9.81 -5.12 -11.53
C GLN A 22 9.55 -6.46 -12.22
N ASP A 23 10.27 -6.74 -13.29
CA ASP A 23 10.18 -8.02 -13.98
C ASP A 23 10.81 -9.15 -13.16
N SER A 24 10.19 -10.33 -13.16
CA SER A 24 10.77 -11.53 -12.58
C SER A 24 11.88 -12.08 -13.48
N THR A 25 13.02 -12.45 -12.89
CA THR A 25 14.12 -13.10 -13.63
C THR A 25 13.78 -14.56 -13.92
N ASP A 26 13.21 -15.26 -12.94
CA ASP A 26 12.80 -16.66 -13.01
C ASP A 26 11.67 -16.93 -12.00
N GLY A 27 11.07 -18.13 -12.08
CA GLY A 27 9.96 -18.52 -11.22
C GLY A 27 8.59 -18.19 -11.79
N GLN A 28 7.55 -18.41 -10.98
CA GLN A 28 6.16 -18.21 -11.36
C GLN A 28 5.42 -17.42 -10.26
N ILE A 29 4.51 -16.55 -10.68
CA ILE A 29 3.65 -15.76 -9.78
C ILE A 29 2.20 -16.18 -10.08
N PHE A 30 1.51 -16.65 -9.05
CA PHE A 30 0.09 -17.00 -9.14
C PHE A 30 -0.74 -16.05 -8.28
N PHE A 31 -1.78 -15.47 -8.86
CA PHE A 31 -2.77 -14.67 -8.17
C PHE A 31 -4.14 -15.25 -8.45
N GLU A 32 -4.91 -15.55 -7.41
CA GLU A 32 -6.21 -16.22 -7.50
C GLU A 32 -6.20 -17.51 -8.38
N GLY A 33 -5.12 -18.28 -8.30
CA GLY A 33 -4.95 -19.51 -9.06
C GLY A 33 -4.59 -19.31 -10.53
N LYS A 34 -4.42 -18.08 -11.00
CA LYS A 34 -3.96 -17.75 -12.36
C LYS A 34 -2.47 -17.44 -12.35
N ASP A 35 -1.76 -17.96 -13.33
CA ASP A 35 -0.37 -17.57 -13.58
C ASP A 35 -0.34 -16.15 -14.16
N ILE A 36 0.23 -15.23 -13.39
CA ILE A 36 0.38 -13.82 -13.78
C ILE A 36 1.84 -13.45 -14.08
N THR A 37 2.74 -14.41 -14.15
CA THR A 37 4.19 -14.20 -14.33
C THR A 37 4.52 -13.34 -15.56
N ARG A 38 3.80 -13.54 -16.66
CA ARG A 38 3.99 -12.82 -17.93
C ARG A 38 2.65 -12.39 -18.50
N VAL A 39 2.11 -11.30 -18.00
CA VAL A 39 0.80 -10.77 -18.41
C VAL A 39 0.93 -9.70 -19.50
N LYS A 40 -0.09 -9.61 -20.36
CA LYS A 40 -0.20 -8.54 -21.37
C LYS A 40 -0.65 -7.23 -20.71
N LYS A 41 -0.32 -6.08 -21.34
CA LYS A 41 -0.65 -4.74 -20.82
C LYS A 41 -2.10 -4.57 -20.34
N LYS A 42 -3.08 -5.14 -21.06
CA LYS A 42 -4.50 -5.02 -20.68
C LYS A 42 -4.83 -5.78 -19.39
N GLU A 43 -4.23 -6.95 -19.21
CA GLU A 43 -4.40 -7.76 -18.02
C GLU A 43 -3.59 -7.20 -16.83
N LEU A 44 -2.41 -6.64 -17.11
CA LEU A 44 -1.59 -5.94 -16.12
C LEU A 44 -2.34 -4.76 -15.49
N HIS A 45 -3.12 -4.01 -16.26
CA HIS A 45 -3.93 -2.91 -15.74
C HIS A 45 -4.93 -3.41 -14.68
N ARG A 46 -5.63 -4.50 -14.98
CA ARG A 46 -6.55 -5.13 -14.01
C ARG A 46 -5.81 -5.62 -12.77
N ILE A 47 -4.66 -6.29 -12.93
CA ILE A 47 -3.84 -6.77 -11.82
C ILE A 47 -3.39 -5.60 -10.94
N ASN A 48 -2.99 -4.48 -11.54
CA ASN A 48 -2.58 -3.28 -10.81
C ASN A 48 -3.74 -2.63 -10.03
N GLU A 49 -5.01 -2.84 -10.42
CA GLU A 49 -6.15 -2.42 -9.62
C GLU A 49 -6.39 -3.34 -8.42
N GLU A 50 -6.16 -4.65 -8.60
CA GLU A 50 -6.37 -5.70 -7.59
C GLU A 50 -5.17 -5.85 -6.62
N MET A 51 -3.98 -5.39 -7.02
CA MET A 51 -2.74 -5.49 -6.25
C MET A 51 -2.08 -4.12 -6.11
N GLN A 52 -1.88 -3.67 -4.88
CA GLN A 52 -1.36 -2.34 -4.58
C GLN A 52 -0.14 -2.39 -3.66
N ILE A 53 0.52 -1.24 -3.47
CA ILE A 53 1.68 -1.12 -2.59
C ILE A 53 1.58 0.12 -1.69
N VAL A 54 1.93 -0.07 -0.42
CA VAL A 54 2.27 1.00 0.52
C VAL A 54 3.79 1.04 0.63
N PHE A 55 4.38 2.16 0.24
CA PHE A 55 5.84 2.32 0.18
C PHE A 55 6.44 2.67 1.56
N GLN A 56 7.71 2.37 1.72
CA GLN A 56 8.52 2.65 2.89
C GLN A 56 8.62 4.14 3.20
N ASP A 57 8.89 4.95 2.19
CA ASP A 57 9.01 6.40 2.32
C ASP A 57 7.78 7.08 1.69
N PRO A 58 6.84 7.56 2.53
CA PRO A 58 5.67 8.25 2.04
C PRO A 58 6.00 9.59 1.39
N PHE A 59 7.16 10.19 1.71
CA PHE A 59 7.56 11.48 1.12
C PHE A 59 7.93 11.33 -0.35
N SER A 60 8.74 10.34 -0.69
CA SER A 60 9.16 10.10 -2.07
C SER A 60 8.09 9.43 -2.93
N SER A 61 7.12 8.77 -2.29
CA SER A 61 6.06 8.04 -3.00
C SER A 61 4.85 8.89 -3.39
N LEU A 62 4.68 10.06 -2.77
CA LEU A 62 3.60 10.98 -3.07
C LEU A 62 4.09 12.08 -4.03
N ASN A 63 3.26 12.44 -5.01
CA ASN A 63 3.57 13.56 -5.89
C ASN A 63 3.48 14.89 -5.09
N PRO A 64 4.58 15.64 -4.91
CA PRO A 64 4.58 16.85 -4.08
C PRO A 64 3.77 18.02 -4.66
N ARG A 65 3.30 17.89 -5.90
CA ARG A 65 2.49 18.91 -6.61
C ARG A 65 1.00 18.65 -6.52
N MET A 66 0.61 17.51 -5.96
CA MET A 66 -0.79 17.12 -5.78
C MET A 66 -1.21 17.37 -4.33
N THR A 67 -2.44 17.79 -4.15
CA THR A 67 -3.06 17.88 -2.82
C THR A 67 -3.41 16.48 -2.29
N VAL A 68 -3.75 16.39 -1.00
CA VAL A 68 -4.20 15.14 -0.37
C VAL A 68 -5.36 14.51 -1.14
N GLU A 69 -6.36 15.32 -1.49
CA GLU A 69 -7.52 14.87 -2.27
C GLU A 69 -7.10 14.31 -3.63
N GLU A 70 -6.27 15.04 -4.37
CA GLU A 70 -5.80 14.63 -5.69
C GLU A 70 -5.00 13.33 -5.63
N VAL A 71 -4.15 13.14 -4.62
CA VAL A 71 -3.38 11.90 -4.42
C VAL A 71 -4.28 10.69 -4.19
N ILE A 72 -5.35 10.85 -3.40
CA ILE A 72 -6.29 9.75 -3.10
C ILE A 72 -7.23 9.51 -4.28
N ALA A 73 -7.63 10.56 -5.01
CA ALA A 73 -8.51 10.48 -6.16
C ALA A 73 -7.82 9.89 -7.42
N GLU A 74 -6.51 10.06 -7.57
CA GLU A 74 -5.76 9.67 -8.76
C GLU A 74 -6.02 8.22 -9.22
N PRO A 75 -5.98 7.18 -8.35
CA PRO A 75 -6.31 5.81 -8.76
C PRO A 75 -7.75 5.67 -9.26
N LEU A 76 -8.71 6.37 -8.62
CA LEU A 76 -10.12 6.34 -9.00
C LEU A 76 -10.31 6.93 -10.40
N GLU A 77 -9.63 8.03 -10.71
CA GLU A 77 -9.65 8.68 -12.02
C GLU A 77 -9.03 7.79 -13.11
N ILE A 78 -7.86 7.19 -12.84
CA ILE A 78 -7.14 6.34 -13.79
C ILE A 78 -7.89 5.04 -14.11
N SER A 79 -8.62 4.49 -13.15
CA SER A 79 -9.39 3.24 -13.34
C SER A 79 -10.54 3.40 -14.31
N HIS A 80 -11.02 4.63 -14.55
CA HIS A 80 -12.21 4.93 -15.35
C HIS A 80 -13.49 4.18 -14.94
N ARG A 81 -13.54 3.66 -13.70
CA ARG A 81 -14.69 2.91 -13.16
C ARG A 81 -15.74 3.81 -12.53
N PHE A 82 -15.37 5.03 -12.18
CA PHE A 82 -16.17 5.99 -11.41
C PHE A 82 -16.54 7.21 -12.26
N LYS A 83 -17.72 7.77 -12.05
CA LYS A 83 -18.10 9.06 -12.58
C LYS A 83 -17.51 10.18 -11.71
N ARG A 84 -17.41 11.38 -12.25
CA ARG A 84 -16.78 12.52 -11.57
C ARG A 84 -17.37 12.82 -10.17
N GLY A 85 -18.68 12.72 -9.99
CA GLY A 85 -19.32 12.91 -8.68
C GLY A 85 -18.99 11.78 -7.70
N GLU A 86 -19.00 10.54 -8.18
CA GLU A 86 -18.67 9.34 -7.40
C GLU A 86 -17.22 9.35 -6.91
N ILE A 87 -16.28 9.93 -7.70
CA ILE A 87 -14.87 10.07 -7.30
C ILE A 87 -14.75 10.98 -6.08
N GLN A 88 -15.48 12.08 -6.05
CA GLN A 88 -15.45 13.01 -4.93
C GLN A 88 -15.98 12.35 -3.65
N ASP A 89 -17.15 11.71 -3.72
CA ASP A 89 -17.78 11.04 -2.59
C ASP A 89 -16.88 9.91 -2.05
N GLU A 90 -16.26 9.13 -2.96
CA GLU A 90 -15.37 8.04 -2.60
C GLU A 90 -14.05 8.56 -2.00
N THR A 91 -13.51 9.66 -2.51
CA THR A 91 -12.31 10.30 -1.95
C THR A 91 -12.55 10.79 -0.52
N GLU A 92 -13.70 11.42 -0.26
CA GLU A 92 -14.10 11.84 1.10
C GLU A 92 -14.21 10.64 2.03
N ARG A 93 -14.88 9.57 1.59
CA ARG A 93 -14.99 8.33 2.35
C ARG A 93 -13.64 7.71 2.69
N ILE A 94 -12.70 7.68 1.74
CA ILE A 94 -11.34 7.16 1.96
C ILE A 94 -10.58 8.05 2.94
N MET A 95 -10.67 9.37 2.82
CA MET A 95 -10.04 10.29 3.77
C MET A 95 -10.51 10.02 5.20
N GLU A 96 -11.81 9.82 5.40
CA GLU A 96 -12.40 9.47 6.70
C GLU A 96 -11.87 8.12 7.20
N LEU A 97 -11.86 7.09 6.35
CA LEU A 97 -11.36 5.75 6.67
C LEU A 97 -9.91 5.75 7.15
N VAL A 98 -9.04 6.53 6.52
CA VAL A 98 -7.63 6.61 6.94
C VAL A 98 -7.39 7.67 8.02
N GLY A 99 -8.44 8.33 8.50
CA GLY A 99 -8.37 9.32 9.57
C GLY A 99 -7.63 10.60 9.19
N ILE A 100 -7.84 11.08 7.99
CA ILE A 100 -7.38 12.38 7.50
C ILE A 100 -8.51 13.39 7.67
N ASP A 101 -8.24 14.45 8.43
CA ASP A 101 -9.19 15.56 8.67
C ASP A 101 -9.51 16.27 7.35
N GLU A 102 -10.79 16.57 7.10
CA GLU A 102 -11.25 17.24 5.88
C GLU A 102 -10.54 18.60 5.66
N ARG A 103 -10.14 19.29 6.72
CA ARG A 103 -9.38 20.55 6.63
C ARG A 103 -8.03 20.39 5.90
N LEU A 104 -7.50 19.17 5.83
CA LEU A 104 -6.23 18.85 5.15
C LEU A 104 -6.44 18.48 3.69
N ARG A 105 -7.66 18.45 3.18
CA ARG A 105 -8.04 18.05 1.83
C ARG A 105 -7.18 18.72 0.75
N HIS A 106 -6.99 20.04 0.88
CA HIS A 106 -6.24 20.86 -0.07
C HIS A 106 -4.79 21.10 0.35
N SER A 107 -4.32 20.46 1.43
CA SER A 107 -2.92 20.52 1.84
C SER A 107 -2.03 19.66 0.92
N TYR A 108 -0.79 20.07 0.78
CA TYR A 108 0.21 19.32 0.03
C TYR A 108 0.95 18.33 0.95
N PRO A 109 1.54 17.24 0.41
CA PRO A 109 2.28 16.26 1.20
C PRO A 109 3.38 16.85 2.08
N HIS A 110 4.05 17.93 1.64
CA HIS A 110 5.12 18.56 2.40
C HIS A 110 4.62 19.35 3.62
N GLU A 111 3.34 19.66 3.71
CA GLU A 111 2.70 20.34 4.84
C GLU A 111 2.26 19.36 5.94
N LEU A 112 2.29 18.06 5.66
CA LEU A 112 1.86 17.01 6.59
C LEU A 112 3.04 16.45 7.40
N ASP A 113 2.76 15.96 8.60
CA ASP A 113 3.70 15.11 9.35
C ASP A 113 3.84 13.71 8.72
N GLY A 114 4.82 12.93 9.18
CA GLY A 114 5.10 11.59 8.63
C GLY A 114 3.93 10.63 8.75
N GLY A 115 3.20 10.65 9.87
CA GLY A 115 2.05 9.78 10.11
C GLY A 115 0.87 10.09 9.20
N ARG A 116 0.58 11.38 8.98
CA ARG A 116 -0.48 11.80 8.05
C ARG A 116 -0.11 11.49 6.60
N ARG A 117 1.15 11.71 6.19
CA ARG A 117 1.61 11.29 4.85
C ARG A 117 1.44 9.79 4.64
N GLN A 118 1.80 8.98 5.63
CA GLN A 118 1.62 7.53 5.54
C GLN A 118 0.15 7.14 5.39
N ARG A 119 -0.76 7.79 6.14
CA ARG A 119 -2.21 7.60 6.01
C ARG A 119 -2.72 7.98 4.62
N VAL A 120 -2.22 9.06 4.01
CA VAL A 120 -2.53 9.44 2.62
C VAL A 120 -2.03 8.37 1.64
N GLY A 121 -0.81 7.84 1.83
CA GLY A 121 -0.27 6.74 1.03
C GLY A 121 -1.09 5.45 1.16
N ILE A 122 -1.59 5.14 2.37
CA ILE A 122 -2.52 4.02 2.59
C ILE A 122 -3.86 4.30 1.89
N GLY A 123 -4.42 5.51 2.01
CA GLY A 123 -5.65 5.93 1.34
C GLY A 123 -5.56 5.74 -0.18
N ARG A 124 -4.47 6.17 -0.79
CA ARG A 124 -4.20 5.94 -2.21
C ARG A 124 -4.17 4.44 -2.56
N ALA A 125 -3.51 3.63 -1.74
CA ALA A 125 -3.40 2.19 -2.00
C ALA A 125 -4.74 1.45 -1.89
N ILE A 126 -5.64 1.86 -0.98
CA ILE A 126 -6.96 1.23 -0.81
C ILE A 126 -8.05 1.82 -1.71
N ALA A 127 -7.77 2.89 -2.46
CA ALA A 127 -8.78 3.64 -3.23
C ALA A 127 -9.60 2.76 -4.17
N LEU A 128 -9.00 1.75 -4.77
CA LEU A 128 -9.68 0.79 -5.66
C LEU A 128 -10.16 -0.47 -4.93
N MET A 129 -10.09 -0.52 -3.60
CA MET A 129 -10.40 -1.71 -2.78
C MET A 129 -9.70 -2.97 -3.31
N PRO A 130 -8.35 -2.98 -3.33
CA PRO A 130 -7.60 -4.10 -3.86
C PRO A 130 -7.75 -5.35 -2.99
N GLU A 131 -7.50 -6.52 -3.56
CA GLU A 131 -7.51 -7.79 -2.81
C GLU A 131 -6.20 -8.04 -2.08
N PHE A 132 -5.09 -7.50 -2.62
CA PHE A 132 -3.75 -7.71 -2.11
C PHE A 132 -2.94 -6.41 -2.03
N ILE A 133 -2.29 -6.19 -0.89
CA ILE A 133 -1.43 -5.02 -0.67
C ILE A 133 -0.06 -5.46 -0.15
N VAL A 134 0.99 -5.05 -0.84
CA VAL A 134 2.37 -5.13 -0.34
C VAL A 134 2.63 -3.92 0.56
N CYS A 135 2.92 -4.14 1.82
CA CYS A 135 3.36 -3.11 2.76
C CYS A 135 4.89 -3.18 2.89
N ASP A 136 5.60 -2.36 2.12
CA ASP A 136 7.07 -2.31 2.10
C ASP A 136 7.56 -1.37 3.21
N GLU A 137 7.92 -1.92 4.37
CA GLU A 137 8.35 -1.21 5.57
C GLU A 137 7.44 -0.02 5.98
N PRO A 138 6.12 -0.19 6.07
CA PRO A 138 5.14 0.91 6.09
C PRO A 138 5.23 1.82 7.33
N VAL A 139 6.03 1.47 8.33
CA VAL A 139 6.15 2.22 9.59
C VAL A 139 7.60 2.51 9.99
N SER A 140 8.60 2.06 9.23
CA SER A 140 10.02 2.14 9.62
C SER A 140 10.54 3.57 9.83
N ALA A 141 9.96 4.54 9.14
CA ALA A 141 10.35 5.96 9.22
C ALA A 141 9.53 6.79 10.23
N LEU A 142 8.68 6.15 11.04
CA LEU A 142 7.74 6.82 11.94
C LEU A 142 8.15 6.62 13.42
N ASP A 143 7.75 7.57 14.28
CA ASP A 143 7.86 7.43 15.73
C ASP A 143 7.00 6.29 16.26
N VAL A 144 7.42 5.63 17.34
CA VAL A 144 6.78 4.43 17.91
C VAL A 144 5.28 4.60 18.15
N SER A 145 4.84 5.76 18.66
CA SER A 145 3.43 6.05 18.90
C SER A 145 2.62 6.15 17.61
N ILE A 146 3.20 6.71 16.58
CA ILE A 146 2.58 6.84 15.25
C ILE A 146 2.59 5.48 14.53
N GLN A 147 3.65 4.69 14.68
CA GLN A 147 3.70 3.32 14.16
C GLN A 147 2.50 2.50 14.65
N ALA A 148 2.22 2.50 15.95
CA ALA A 148 1.09 1.77 16.52
C ALA A 148 -0.26 2.21 15.90
N GLN A 149 -0.45 3.51 15.68
CA GLN A 149 -1.67 4.04 15.06
C GLN A 149 -1.83 3.57 13.61
N VAL A 150 -0.74 3.59 12.82
CA VAL A 150 -0.75 3.13 11.42
C VAL A 150 -0.98 1.61 11.34
N LEU A 151 -0.36 0.84 12.23
CA LEU A 151 -0.56 -0.61 12.30
C LEU A 151 -2.00 -0.98 12.67
N ASN A 152 -2.60 -0.29 13.65
CA ASN A 152 -4.00 -0.47 14.01
C ASN A 152 -4.92 -0.13 12.84
N LEU A 153 -4.69 0.99 12.14
CA LEU A 153 -5.44 1.34 10.93
C LEU A 153 -5.41 0.21 9.89
N LEU A 154 -4.22 -0.33 9.59
CA LEU A 154 -4.09 -1.43 8.62
C LEU A 154 -4.81 -2.70 9.09
N GLN A 155 -4.81 -3.01 10.39
CA GLN A 155 -5.56 -4.14 10.95
C GLN A 155 -7.07 -3.94 10.86
N ASP A 156 -7.56 -2.73 11.12
CA ASP A 156 -8.98 -2.41 11.05
C ASP A 156 -9.47 -2.49 9.60
N LEU A 157 -8.72 -1.93 8.65
CA LEU A 157 -8.99 -2.07 7.22
C LEU A 157 -8.99 -3.54 6.77
N GLN A 158 -8.05 -4.36 7.29
CA GLN A 158 -8.01 -5.79 6.99
C GLN A 158 -9.27 -6.52 7.44
N LYS A 159 -9.73 -6.25 8.67
CA LYS A 159 -10.92 -6.89 9.24
C LYS A 159 -12.19 -6.46 8.53
N GLU A 160 -12.29 -5.19 8.20
CA GLU A 160 -13.50 -4.60 7.63
C GLU A 160 -13.67 -4.96 6.14
N TYR A 161 -12.58 -4.91 5.37
CA TYR A 161 -12.60 -5.09 3.91
C TYR A 161 -12.03 -6.43 3.44
N GLY A 162 -11.55 -7.30 4.34
CA GLY A 162 -11.01 -8.60 3.98
C GLY A 162 -9.68 -8.54 3.22
N LEU A 163 -8.92 -7.45 3.35
CA LEU A 163 -7.68 -7.22 2.61
C LEU A 163 -6.61 -8.26 2.95
N THR A 164 -5.88 -8.71 1.95
CA THR A 164 -4.70 -9.57 2.14
C THR A 164 -3.43 -8.74 2.12
N TYR A 165 -2.64 -8.79 3.19
CA TYR A 165 -1.36 -8.08 3.27
C TYR A 165 -0.15 -8.98 3.16
N MET A 166 0.88 -8.51 2.46
CA MET A 166 2.26 -8.95 2.55
C MET A 166 3.08 -7.84 3.24
N PHE A 167 3.41 -8.05 4.52
CA PHE A 167 4.26 -7.14 5.27
C PHE A 167 5.73 -7.47 5.05
N VAL A 168 6.47 -6.52 4.50
CA VAL A 168 7.92 -6.54 4.42
C VAL A 168 8.47 -5.66 5.51
N THR A 169 9.30 -6.20 6.41
CA THR A 169 9.92 -5.44 7.49
C THR A 169 11.18 -6.14 7.99
N HIS A 170 12.03 -5.39 8.66
CA HIS A 170 13.16 -5.93 9.43
C HIS A 170 12.84 -6.02 10.94
N ASP A 171 11.68 -5.50 11.37
CA ASP A 171 11.26 -5.52 12.77
C ASP A 171 10.29 -6.68 13.06
N LEU A 172 10.76 -7.66 13.82
CA LEU A 172 9.98 -8.82 14.24
C LEU A 172 8.79 -8.45 15.12
N SER A 173 8.86 -7.33 15.86
CA SER A 173 7.77 -6.90 16.74
C SER A 173 6.54 -6.47 15.93
N VAL A 174 6.76 -5.79 14.82
CA VAL A 174 5.72 -5.39 13.85
C VAL A 174 5.03 -6.62 13.26
N VAL A 175 5.82 -7.60 12.81
CA VAL A 175 5.27 -8.84 12.22
C VAL A 175 4.46 -9.63 13.21
N ARG A 176 4.97 -9.76 14.44
CA ARG A 176 4.28 -10.48 15.52
C ARG A 176 2.91 -9.87 15.86
N HIS A 177 2.77 -8.58 15.67
CA HIS A 177 1.51 -7.87 15.91
C HIS A 177 0.49 -8.05 14.77
N ILE A 178 0.96 -8.18 13.52
CA ILE A 178 0.10 -8.09 12.32
C ILE A 178 -0.05 -9.43 11.58
N SER A 179 0.91 -10.35 11.67
CA SER A 179 0.99 -11.49 10.76
C SER A 179 0.64 -12.82 11.41
N CYS A 180 -0.22 -13.60 10.74
CA CYS A 180 -0.52 -15.00 11.08
C CYS A 180 0.52 -15.97 10.51
N LEU A 181 1.26 -15.57 9.46
CA LEU A 181 2.27 -16.39 8.78
C LEU A 181 3.55 -15.59 8.59
N LEU A 182 4.67 -16.17 8.97
CA LEU A 182 5.99 -15.55 8.90
C LEU A 182 6.91 -16.31 7.95
N TYR A 183 7.52 -15.60 7.00
CA TYR A 183 8.64 -16.05 6.21
C TYR A 183 9.91 -15.29 6.59
N THR A 184 11.00 -16.02 6.83
CA THR A 184 12.32 -15.43 7.05
C THR A 184 13.16 -15.61 5.80
N SER A 185 13.85 -14.53 5.38
CA SER A 185 14.84 -14.56 4.33
C SER A 185 16.20 -14.30 4.95
N ASP A 186 17.06 -15.29 4.94
CA ASP A 186 18.47 -15.11 5.31
C ASP A 186 19.22 -14.63 4.07
N ALA A 187 20.08 -13.64 4.25
CA ALA A 187 21.03 -13.24 3.21
C ALA A 187 22.01 -14.40 3.00
N ALA A 188 22.04 -14.94 1.79
CA ALA A 188 23.04 -15.93 1.38
C ALA A 188 24.40 -15.28 1.16
#